data_9e5135eae808a5a76297d3fcc935b761
#
_entry.id   9e5135eae808a5a76297d3fcc935b761
#
_cell.length_a   1.000
_cell.length_b   1.000
_cell.length_c   1.000
_cell.angle_alpha   90.00
_cell.angle_beta   90.00
_cell.angle_gamma   90.00
#
_symmetry.space_group_name_H-M   'P 1'
#
loop_
_entity.id
_entity.type
_entity.pdbx_description
1 polymer ?
#
loop_
_entity_poly.entity_id
_entity_poly.type
_entity_poly.pdbx_seq_one_letter_code
_entity_poly.pdbx_strand_id
1 'polypeptide(L)'
;VAVTKVELGRVVYKSKNIACDSKKLEKVLDENGFELLEGDDKILIEKVKLSLIRFLENLPLQKSGTLSSYLSKETETDYSRLSRIFSYTEKITVEKYFIKLKIEKVKELIQSKQYNFTQISQLLDYSNVNHLSKQFKAETGMSLTKYKTLNQNFINSLDQIL
;
A
#
# COMPACT_ATOMS: atom_id res chain seq x y z
N VAL A 1 1.27 0.64 30.65
CA VAL A 1 1.28 1.24 29.30
C VAL A 1 -0.08 1.86 29.05
N ALA A 2 -0.15 3.13 28.66
CA ALA A 2 -1.38 3.82 28.28
C ALA A 2 -1.30 4.16 26.79
N VAL A 3 -2.16 3.56 25.98
CA VAL A 3 -2.28 3.87 24.55
C VAL A 3 -2.95 5.23 24.39
N THR A 4 -2.33 6.14 23.62
CA THR A 4 -2.82 7.51 23.41
C THR A 4 -3.34 7.74 22.00
N LYS A 5 -2.88 6.98 21.01
CA LYS A 5 -3.33 7.08 19.62
C LYS A 5 -3.11 5.76 18.91
N VAL A 6 -4.08 5.38 18.08
CA VAL A 6 -3.99 4.21 17.19
C VAL A 6 -4.31 4.68 15.76
N GLU A 7 -3.41 4.37 14.84
CA GLU A 7 -3.56 4.60 13.41
C GLU A 7 -3.13 3.33 12.66
N LEU A 8 -3.45 3.21 11.39
CA LEU A 8 -2.99 2.09 10.59
C LEU A 8 -1.45 2.02 10.60
N GLY A 9 -0.90 0.91 11.07
CA GLY A 9 0.56 0.68 11.18
C GLY A 9 1.28 1.52 12.25
N ARG A 10 0.56 2.26 13.11
CA ARG A 10 1.19 3.10 14.14
C ARG A 10 0.36 3.16 15.42
N VAL A 11 1.00 2.85 16.54
CA VAL A 11 0.42 3.05 17.88
C VAL A 11 1.32 4.00 18.69
N VAL A 12 0.72 5.01 19.32
CA VAL A 12 1.42 5.90 20.26
C VAL A 12 0.97 5.55 21.67
N TYR A 13 1.93 5.26 22.53
CA TYR A 13 1.68 4.91 23.92
C TYR A 13 2.63 5.62 24.87
N LYS A 14 2.21 5.77 26.12
CA LYS A 14 3.05 6.27 27.23
C LYS A 14 3.43 5.11 28.12
N SER A 15 4.74 4.99 28.43
CA SER A 15 5.29 4.01 29.33
C SER A 15 6.12 4.68 30.41
N LYS A 16 6.09 4.11 31.64
CA LYS A 16 6.95 4.53 32.74
C LYS A 16 8.31 3.84 32.72
N ASN A 17 8.41 2.66 32.09
CA ASN A 17 9.65 1.89 31.96
C ASN A 17 9.78 1.32 30.57
N ILE A 18 10.41 2.06 29.66
CA ILE A 18 10.48 1.76 28.23
C ILE A 18 11.12 0.38 27.96
N ALA A 19 12.22 0.03 28.64
CA ALA A 19 12.95 -1.21 28.36
C ALA A 19 12.20 -2.49 28.81
N CYS A 20 11.42 -2.43 29.87
CA CYS A 20 10.63 -3.58 30.35
C CYS A 20 9.31 -3.71 29.55
N ASP A 21 8.71 -2.58 29.20
CA ASP A 21 7.44 -2.54 28.48
C ASP A 21 7.62 -2.85 27.00
N SER A 22 8.77 -2.52 26.37
CA SER A 22 9.04 -2.88 24.97
C SER A 22 9.14 -4.40 24.78
N LYS A 23 9.83 -5.15 25.63
CA LYS A 23 9.90 -6.61 25.56
C LYS A 23 8.54 -7.30 25.72
N LYS A 24 7.71 -6.78 26.63
CA LYS A 24 6.34 -7.30 26.79
C LYS A 24 5.47 -6.97 25.60
N LEU A 25 5.63 -5.77 25.04
CA LEU A 25 4.92 -5.33 23.85
C LEU A 25 5.32 -6.18 22.63
N GLU A 26 6.62 -6.40 22.42
CA GLU A 26 7.15 -7.25 21.36
C GLU A 26 6.55 -8.65 21.40
N LYS A 27 6.55 -9.28 22.59
CA LYS A 27 5.94 -10.61 22.77
C LYS A 27 4.44 -10.63 22.43
N VAL A 28 3.68 -9.63 22.87
CA VAL A 28 2.25 -9.54 22.57
C VAL A 28 2.00 -9.27 21.09
N LEU A 29 2.85 -8.48 20.43
CA LEU A 29 2.77 -8.23 19.00
C LEU A 29 3.03 -9.52 18.23
N ASP A 30 4.12 -10.25 18.53
CA ASP A 30 4.45 -11.53 17.89
C ASP A 30 3.33 -12.56 18.04
N GLU A 31 2.73 -12.69 19.24
CA GLU A 31 1.60 -13.60 19.49
C GLU A 31 0.36 -13.26 18.64
N ASN A 32 0.25 -12.01 18.16
CA ASN A 32 -0.83 -11.55 17.31
C ASN A 32 -0.43 -11.36 15.83
N GLY A 33 0.75 -11.83 15.43
CA GLY A 33 1.23 -11.77 14.04
C GLY A 33 1.76 -10.40 13.61
N PHE A 34 2.16 -9.54 14.57
CA PHE A 34 2.77 -8.23 14.31
C PHE A 34 4.24 -8.23 14.72
N GLU A 35 5.08 -7.54 13.97
CA GLU A 35 6.50 -7.32 14.27
C GLU A 35 6.72 -5.90 14.77
N LEU A 36 7.55 -5.73 15.81
CA LEU A 36 8.01 -4.40 16.23
C LEU A 36 9.12 -3.94 15.30
N LEU A 37 8.87 -2.85 14.56
CA LEU A 37 9.85 -2.31 13.61
C LEU A 37 10.95 -1.54 14.36
N GLU A 38 12.19 -1.95 14.14
CA GLU A 38 13.38 -1.26 14.60
C GLU A 38 14.25 -0.81 13.41
N GLY A 39 14.83 0.38 13.54
CA GLY A 39 15.69 0.99 12.53
C GLY A 39 14.96 1.94 11.58
N ASP A 40 15.62 3.06 11.31
CA ASP A 40 15.06 4.17 10.54
C ASP A 40 14.60 3.77 9.13
N ASP A 41 15.34 2.88 8.47
CA ASP A 41 15.04 2.43 7.12
C ASP A 41 13.77 1.54 7.09
N LYS A 42 13.60 0.63 8.04
CA LYS A 42 12.37 -0.19 8.14
C LYS A 42 11.15 0.69 8.41
N ILE A 43 11.26 1.63 9.35
CA ILE A 43 10.20 2.59 9.67
C ILE A 43 9.85 3.43 8.44
N LEU A 44 10.85 3.90 7.70
CA LEU A 44 10.64 4.66 6.47
C LEU A 44 9.89 3.84 5.42
N ILE A 45 10.27 2.58 5.22
CA ILE A 45 9.62 1.69 4.23
C ILE A 45 8.16 1.46 4.57
N GLU A 46 7.84 1.15 5.82
CA GLU A 46 6.45 0.99 6.23
C GLU A 46 5.65 2.29 6.10
N LYS A 47 6.28 3.44 6.40
CA LYS A 47 5.66 4.74 6.13
C LYS A 47 5.36 4.94 4.65
N VAL A 48 6.26 4.52 3.76
CA VAL A 48 6.05 4.53 2.30
C VAL A 48 4.88 3.64 1.90
N LYS A 49 4.85 2.38 2.36
CA LYS A 49 3.76 1.44 2.04
C LYS A 49 2.40 1.99 2.46
N LEU A 50 2.29 2.49 3.69
CA LEU A 50 1.07 3.11 4.20
C LEU A 50 0.66 4.36 3.41
N SER A 51 1.63 5.19 3.03
CA SER A 51 1.36 6.38 2.21
C SER A 51 0.85 6.01 0.82
N LEU A 52 1.36 4.93 0.21
CA LEU A 52 0.86 4.43 -1.07
C LEU A 52 -0.58 3.93 -0.99
N ILE A 53 -0.94 3.23 0.10
CA ILE A 53 -2.33 2.79 0.34
C ILE A 53 -3.24 4.00 0.48
N ARG A 54 -2.88 4.98 1.31
CA ARG A 54 -3.65 6.23 1.48
C ARG A 54 -3.78 7.03 0.18
N PHE A 55 -2.74 7.03 -0.65
CA PHE A 55 -2.80 7.67 -1.97
C PHE A 55 -3.87 7.04 -2.85
N LEU A 56 -4.01 5.70 -2.82
CA LEU A 56 -5.04 4.97 -3.56
C LEU A 56 -6.47 5.11 -3.00
N GLU A 57 -6.62 5.53 -1.76
CA GLU A 57 -7.93 5.83 -1.17
C GLU A 57 -8.51 7.16 -1.72
N ASN A 58 -7.65 8.09 -2.18
CA ASN A 58 -8.04 9.40 -2.67
C ASN A 58 -8.27 9.41 -4.19
N LEU A 59 -9.31 8.72 -4.65
CA LEU A 59 -9.67 8.66 -6.07
C LEU A 59 -10.46 9.90 -6.51
N PRO A 60 -10.30 10.37 -7.75
CA PRO A 60 -9.37 9.90 -8.79
C PRO A 60 -7.93 10.37 -8.57
N LEU A 61 -6.96 9.53 -8.92
CA LEU A 61 -5.52 9.75 -8.65
C LEU A 61 -4.95 11.01 -9.30
N GLN A 62 -5.48 11.43 -10.45
CA GLN A 62 -5.04 12.64 -11.16
C GLN A 62 -5.10 13.92 -10.31
N LYS A 63 -5.97 13.98 -9.30
CA LYS A 63 -6.10 15.12 -8.40
C LYS A 63 -5.05 15.17 -7.30
N SER A 64 -4.31 14.10 -7.12
CA SER A 64 -3.40 13.94 -5.98
C SER A 64 -1.94 14.36 -6.26
N GLY A 65 -1.65 14.89 -7.46
CA GLY A 65 -0.31 15.23 -7.90
C GLY A 65 0.53 14.02 -8.29
N THR A 66 1.85 14.20 -8.41
CA THR A 66 2.75 13.09 -8.73
C THR A 66 3.01 12.21 -7.51
N LEU A 67 3.15 10.90 -7.73
CA LEU A 67 3.47 9.94 -6.67
C LEU A 67 4.75 10.31 -5.90
N SER A 68 5.78 10.75 -6.63
CA SER A 68 7.05 11.15 -6.03
C SER A 68 6.91 12.37 -5.11
N SER A 69 6.20 13.41 -5.54
CA SER A 69 5.94 14.60 -4.71
C SER A 69 5.14 14.25 -3.47
N TYR A 70 4.11 13.41 -3.62
CA TYR A 70 3.30 12.95 -2.51
C TYR A 70 4.13 12.19 -1.47
N LEU A 71 4.89 11.19 -1.91
CA LEU A 71 5.72 10.39 -1.00
C LEU A 71 6.81 11.22 -0.31
N SER A 72 7.48 12.11 -1.03
CA SER A 72 8.48 13.00 -0.41
C SER A 72 7.88 13.87 0.68
N LYS A 73 6.68 14.40 0.46
CA LYS A 73 5.95 15.19 1.46
C LYS A 73 5.55 14.36 2.67
N GLU A 74 4.94 13.19 2.44
CA GLU A 74 4.46 12.32 3.53
C GLU A 74 5.59 11.75 4.39
N THR A 75 6.73 11.45 3.78
CA THR A 75 7.88 10.83 4.47
C THR A 75 8.92 11.83 4.94
N GLU A 76 8.79 13.12 4.54
CA GLU A 76 9.81 14.15 4.78
C GLU A 76 11.21 13.75 4.28
N THR A 77 11.25 12.93 3.22
CA THR A 77 12.48 12.34 2.67
C THR A 77 12.51 12.58 1.17
N ASP A 78 13.69 12.92 0.64
CA ASP A 78 13.89 13.02 -0.80
C ASP A 78 13.56 11.72 -1.53
N TYR A 79 12.84 11.81 -2.66
CA TYR A 79 12.36 10.65 -3.39
C TYR A 79 13.49 9.72 -3.87
N SER A 80 14.62 10.26 -4.27
CA SER A 80 15.76 9.47 -4.75
C SER A 80 16.33 8.60 -3.62
N ARG A 81 16.45 9.16 -2.41
CA ARG A 81 16.87 8.43 -1.23
C ARG A 81 15.87 7.37 -0.84
N LEU A 82 14.59 7.73 -0.74
CA LEU A 82 13.48 6.85 -0.41
C LEU A 82 13.40 5.67 -1.39
N SER A 83 13.39 5.95 -2.70
CA SER A 83 13.30 4.93 -3.75
C SER A 83 14.47 3.94 -3.71
N ARG A 84 15.69 4.42 -3.41
CA ARG A 84 16.88 3.56 -3.27
C ARG A 84 16.75 2.64 -2.05
N ILE A 85 16.38 3.17 -0.88
CA ILE A 85 16.20 2.38 0.35
C ILE A 85 15.10 1.35 0.13
N PHE A 86 13.96 1.77 -0.40
CA PHE A 86 12.83 0.89 -0.68
C PHE A 86 13.22 -0.27 -1.61
N SER A 87 13.85 0.04 -2.75
CA SER A 87 14.26 -0.97 -3.72
C SER A 87 15.33 -1.93 -3.18
N TYR A 88 16.22 -1.44 -2.33
CA TYR A 88 17.23 -2.28 -1.69
C TYR A 88 16.59 -3.28 -0.71
N THR A 89 15.64 -2.84 0.09
CA THR A 89 14.99 -3.66 1.13
C THR A 89 13.91 -4.58 0.57
N GLU A 90 12.99 -4.03 -0.23
CA GLU A 90 11.83 -4.78 -0.76
C GLU A 90 12.15 -5.57 -2.04
N LYS A 91 13.35 -5.40 -2.62
CA LYS A 91 13.80 -6.05 -3.88
C LYS A 91 12.95 -5.73 -5.10
N ILE A 92 12.08 -4.72 -5.00
CA ILE A 92 11.29 -4.16 -6.11
C ILE A 92 11.26 -2.64 -6.00
N THR A 93 10.99 -1.94 -7.11
CA THR A 93 10.88 -0.48 -7.09
C THR A 93 9.56 -0.02 -6.47
N VAL A 94 9.52 1.22 -5.98
CA VAL A 94 8.31 1.87 -5.47
C VAL A 94 7.19 1.84 -6.51
N GLU A 95 7.52 2.13 -7.78
CA GLU A 95 6.57 2.13 -8.90
C GLU A 95 5.99 0.73 -9.14
N LYS A 96 6.85 -0.31 -9.10
CA LYS A 96 6.39 -1.69 -9.28
C LYS A 96 5.50 -2.14 -8.13
N TYR A 97 5.84 -1.76 -6.90
CA TYR A 97 4.99 -1.99 -5.73
C TYR A 97 3.63 -1.27 -5.88
N PHE A 98 3.66 0.00 -6.29
CA PHE A 98 2.44 0.78 -6.51
C PHE A 98 1.56 0.21 -7.62
N ILE A 99 2.15 -0.35 -8.69
CA ILE A 99 1.40 -1.08 -9.72
C ILE A 99 0.64 -2.25 -9.11
N LYS A 100 1.27 -3.06 -8.26
CA LYS A 100 0.60 -4.18 -7.58
C LYS A 100 -0.59 -3.69 -6.75
N LEU A 101 -0.41 -2.63 -5.95
CA LEU A 101 -1.49 -2.01 -5.19
C LEU A 101 -2.63 -1.52 -6.10
N LYS A 102 -2.31 -0.85 -7.22
CA LYS A 102 -3.32 -0.43 -8.22
C LYS A 102 -4.10 -1.62 -8.76
N ILE A 103 -3.46 -2.76 -9.02
CA ILE A 103 -4.14 -3.95 -9.52
C ILE A 103 -5.11 -4.53 -8.47
N GLU A 104 -4.74 -4.55 -7.19
CA GLU A 104 -5.68 -4.95 -6.14
C GLU A 104 -6.87 -3.98 -6.06
N LYS A 105 -6.63 -2.68 -6.18
CA LYS A 105 -7.71 -1.68 -6.25
C LYS A 105 -8.60 -1.86 -7.48
N VAL A 106 -8.05 -2.25 -8.63
CA VAL A 106 -8.85 -2.63 -9.83
C VAL A 106 -9.78 -3.79 -9.51
N LYS A 107 -9.29 -4.84 -8.83
CA LYS A 107 -10.10 -6.00 -8.42
C LYS A 107 -11.25 -5.58 -7.51
N GLU A 108 -10.97 -4.75 -6.51
CA GLU A 108 -11.99 -4.18 -5.61
C GLU A 108 -13.06 -3.41 -6.38
N LEU A 109 -12.65 -2.49 -7.28
CA LEU A 109 -13.58 -1.68 -8.07
C LEU A 109 -14.43 -2.53 -9.04
N ILE A 110 -13.89 -3.61 -9.61
CA ILE A 110 -14.66 -4.56 -10.42
C ILE A 110 -15.71 -5.28 -9.57
N GLN A 111 -15.34 -5.71 -8.37
CA GLN A 111 -16.24 -6.45 -7.47
C GLN A 111 -17.34 -5.57 -6.90
N SER A 112 -17.10 -4.28 -6.68
CA SER A 112 -18.13 -3.32 -6.25
C SER A 112 -19.28 -3.18 -7.25
N LYS A 113 -19.06 -3.55 -8.54
CA LYS A 113 -19.99 -3.44 -9.66
C LYS A 113 -20.51 -2.01 -9.94
N GLN A 114 -19.90 -1.01 -9.32
CA GLN A 114 -20.30 0.40 -9.45
C GLN A 114 -19.68 1.08 -10.67
N TYR A 115 -18.57 0.53 -11.20
CA TYR A 115 -17.77 1.15 -12.25
C TYR A 115 -17.60 0.21 -13.45
N ASN A 116 -17.61 0.77 -14.66
CA ASN A 116 -17.15 0.07 -15.86
C ASN A 116 -15.63 0.22 -16.02
N PHE A 117 -15.02 -0.55 -16.93
CA PHE A 117 -13.56 -0.56 -17.11
C PHE A 117 -13.00 0.81 -17.54
N THR A 118 -13.78 1.61 -18.27
CA THR A 118 -13.37 2.98 -18.66
C THR A 118 -13.29 3.88 -17.43
N GLN A 119 -14.30 3.85 -16.59
CA GLN A 119 -14.30 4.61 -15.34
C GLN A 119 -13.17 4.17 -14.40
N ILE A 120 -12.93 2.86 -14.26
CA ILE A 120 -11.82 2.34 -13.46
C ILE A 120 -10.47 2.84 -14.00
N SER A 121 -10.27 2.83 -15.33
CA SER A 121 -9.04 3.34 -15.92
C SER A 121 -8.81 4.83 -15.63
N GLN A 122 -9.88 5.63 -15.67
CA GLN A 122 -9.82 7.06 -15.35
C GLN A 122 -9.57 7.31 -13.86
N LEU A 123 -10.25 6.60 -12.97
CA LEU A 123 -10.06 6.73 -11.51
C LEU A 123 -8.62 6.44 -11.10
N LEU A 124 -8.00 5.44 -11.70
CA LEU A 124 -6.64 4.97 -11.37
C LEU A 124 -5.54 5.57 -12.26
N ASP A 125 -5.85 6.64 -13.01
CA ASP A 125 -4.88 7.35 -13.85
C ASP A 125 -4.17 6.44 -14.87
N TYR A 126 -4.92 5.58 -15.55
CA TYR A 126 -4.45 4.91 -16.75
C TYR A 126 -4.80 5.74 -17.99
N SER A 127 -3.89 5.84 -18.94
CA SER A 127 -4.10 6.60 -20.17
C SER A 127 -5.36 6.14 -20.97
N ASN A 128 -5.71 4.85 -20.87
CA ASN A 128 -6.91 4.27 -21.47
C ASN A 128 -7.15 2.85 -20.94
N VAL A 129 -8.32 2.27 -21.29
CA VAL A 129 -8.70 0.89 -20.91
C VAL A 129 -7.72 -0.17 -21.43
N ASN A 130 -7.12 0.03 -22.61
CA ASN A 130 -6.17 -0.92 -23.15
C ASN A 130 -4.89 -0.99 -22.33
N HIS A 131 -4.41 0.14 -21.82
CA HIS A 131 -3.27 0.21 -20.90
C HIS A 131 -3.60 -0.53 -19.60
N LEU A 132 -4.74 -0.23 -18.99
CA LEU A 132 -5.22 -0.95 -17.80
C LEU A 132 -5.30 -2.48 -18.08
N SER A 133 -5.92 -2.89 -19.19
CA SER A 133 -6.10 -4.31 -19.53
C SER A 133 -4.78 -5.05 -19.72
N LYS A 134 -3.80 -4.44 -20.40
CA LYS A 134 -2.46 -5.00 -20.58
C LYS A 134 -1.75 -5.18 -19.24
N GLN A 135 -1.77 -4.15 -18.40
CA GLN A 135 -1.12 -4.21 -17.10
C GLN A 135 -1.80 -5.21 -16.16
N PHE A 136 -3.13 -5.23 -16.11
CA PHE A 136 -3.90 -6.20 -15.32
C PHE A 136 -3.57 -7.64 -15.73
N LYS A 137 -3.54 -7.91 -17.04
CA LYS A 137 -3.18 -9.24 -17.56
C LYS A 137 -1.73 -9.62 -17.22
N ALA A 138 -0.80 -8.67 -17.30
CA ALA A 138 0.60 -8.90 -16.95
C ALA A 138 0.79 -9.27 -15.46
N GLU A 139 0.05 -8.64 -14.57
CA GLU A 139 0.18 -8.86 -13.12
C GLU A 139 -0.65 -10.05 -12.61
N THR A 140 -1.78 -10.38 -13.26
CA THR A 140 -2.72 -11.42 -12.78
C THR A 140 -2.77 -12.68 -13.64
N GLY A 141 -2.21 -12.65 -14.85
CA GLY A 141 -2.31 -13.72 -15.84
C GLY A 141 -3.67 -13.81 -16.54
N MET A 142 -4.67 -12.98 -16.21
CA MET A 142 -6.01 -13.06 -16.79
C MET A 142 -6.54 -11.71 -17.28
N SER A 143 -7.50 -11.75 -18.21
CA SER A 143 -8.15 -10.53 -18.71
C SER A 143 -9.13 -9.95 -17.69
N LEU A 144 -9.39 -8.64 -17.75
CA LEU A 144 -10.41 -7.95 -16.95
C LEU A 144 -11.78 -8.60 -17.05
N THR A 145 -12.19 -8.97 -18.28
CA THR A 145 -13.47 -9.63 -18.54
C THR A 145 -13.54 -11.00 -17.86
N LYS A 146 -12.49 -11.82 -18.00
CA LYS A 146 -12.42 -13.13 -17.35
C LYS A 146 -12.48 -12.99 -15.83
N TYR A 147 -11.75 -12.03 -15.25
CA TYR A 147 -11.79 -11.76 -13.81
C TYR A 147 -13.20 -11.37 -13.35
N LYS A 148 -13.89 -10.48 -14.09
CA LYS A 148 -15.24 -10.04 -13.79
C LYS A 148 -16.25 -11.20 -13.81
N THR A 149 -16.13 -12.15 -14.75
CA THR A 149 -17.06 -13.28 -14.88
C THR A 149 -16.83 -14.38 -13.84
N LEU A 150 -15.59 -14.60 -13.43
CA LEU A 150 -15.27 -15.65 -12.46
C LEU A 150 -15.73 -15.34 -11.03
N ASN A 151 -16.13 -14.09 -10.78
CA ASN A 151 -16.64 -13.63 -9.47
C ASN A 151 -15.75 -14.08 -8.28
N GLN A 152 -14.44 -14.25 -8.55
CA GLN A 152 -13.47 -14.80 -7.59
C GLN A 152 -13.06 -13.70 -6.62
N ASN A 153 -13.31 -13.93 -5.33
CA ASN A 153 -12.86 -13.06 -4.23
C ASN A 153 -11.36 -13.26 -3.95
N PHE A 154 -10.50 -12.94 -4.94
CA PHE A 154 -9.05 -12.93 -4.76
C PHE A 154 -8.52 -11.52 -4.50
N ILE A 155 -9.21 -10.74 -3.67
CA ILE A 155 -8.63 -9.51 -3.13
C ILE A 155 -7.74 -9.94 -1.97
N ASN A 156 -6.45 -9.85 -2.17
CA ASN A 156 -5.53 -9.79 -1.05
C ASN A 156 -5.75 -8.45 -0.35
N SER A 157 -5.68 -8.43 0.96
CA SER A 157 -5.65 -7.18 1.70
C SER A 157 -4.50 -6.31 1.16
N LEU A 158 -4.70 -5.00 1.01
CA LEU A 158 -3.70 -4.09 0.41
C LEU A 158 -2.37 -4.08 1.19
N ASP A 159 -2.39 -4.52 2.43
CA ASP A 159 -1.25 -4.69 3.32
C ASP A 159 -0.51 -6.04 3.15
N GLN A 160 -1.07 -6.99 2.38
CA GLN A 160 -0.53 -8.35 2.18
C GLN A 160 0.06 -8.58 0.77
N ILE A 161 0.38 -7.51 0.04
CA ILE A 161 0.81 -7.62 -1.37
C ILE A 161 2.29 -8.03 -1.54
N LEU A 162 3.02 -8.25 -0.48
CA LEU A 162 4.41 -8.75 -0.54
C LEU A 162 4.59 -10.05 0.21
#